data_77930849a5920e0c4bf0d2294561459b
#
_entry.id   77930849a5920e0c4bf0d2294561459b
#
_cell.length_a   1.000
_cell.length_b   1.000
_cell.length_c   1.000
_cell.angle_alpha   90.00
_cell.angle_beta   90.00
_cell.angle_gamma   90.00
#
_symmetry.space_group_name_H-M   'P 1'
#
loop_
_entity.id
_entity.type
_entity.pdbx_description
1 polymer ?
#
loop_
_entity_poly.entity_id
_entity_poly.type
_entity_poly.pdbx_seq_one_letter_code
_entity_poly.pdbx_strand_id
1 'polypeptide(L)'
;DITSLIETPEAFVKTCDELTRITKQFEAHIVTSIESRGFIFAGTIARDLSLPFVLARKPGKLPNETYIKSFDLEYGSTSIEIQKNTTFKSSDRVVIVDDLVATGGTAIACAELLTENFKIKKSNILILGVIDLPKLGGSDLIVKEGYNIQTLVSY
;
A
#
# COMPACT_ATOMS: atom_id res chain seq x y z
N ASP A 1 1.48 -9.85 14.25
CA ASP A 1 0.18 -10.35 13.84
C ASP A 1 -0.91 -9.31 14.14
N ILE A 2 -1.71 -8.96 13.13
CA ILE A 2 -2.79 -7.96 13.26
C ILE A 2 -4.15 -8.60 13.65
N THR A 3 -4.22 -9.91 13.83
CA THR A 3 -5.49 -10.61 14.08
C THR A 3 -6.19 -10.08 15.32
N SER A 4 -5.48 -9.94 16.43
CA SER A 4 -6.03 -9.39 17.66
C SER A 4 -6.49 -7.92 17.54
N LEU A 5 -5.79 -7.15 16.71
CA LEU A 5 -6.18 -5.77 16.42
C LEU A 5 -7.55 -5.72 15.71
N ILE A 6 -7.72 -6.57 14.69
CA ILE A 6 -8.96 -6.62 13.90
C ILE A 6 -10.12 -7.18 14.73
N GLU A 7 -9.86 -8.15 15.61
CA GLU A 7 -10.86 -8.75 16.49
C GLU A 7 -11.31 -7.84 17.64
N THR A 8 -10.57 -6.74 17.90
CA THR A 8 -10.90 -5.77 18.94
C THR A 8 -11.54 -4.53 18.31
N PRO A 9 -12.88 -4.37 18.36
CA PRO A 9 -13.59 -3.32 17.63
C PRO A 9 -13.06 -1.91 17.88
N GLU A 10 -12.79 -1.56 19.12
CA GLU A 10 -12.30 -0.23 19.50
C GLU A 10 -10.91 0.05 18.93
N ALA A 11 -10.01 -0.94 18.94
CA ALA A 11 -8.66 -0.81 18.39
C ALA A 11 -8.71 -0.73 16.87
N PHE A 12 -9.55 -1.53 16.23
CA PHE A 12 -9.74 -1.52 14.79
C PHE A 12 -10.28 -0.17 14.31
N VAL A 13 -11.32 0.36 14.95
CA VAL A 13 -11.88 1.67 14.62
C VAL A 13 -10.83 2.77 14.74
N LYS A 14 -10.11 2.86 15.86
CA LYS A 14 -9.05 3.85 16.03
C LYS A 14 -7.95 3.76 14.99
N THR A 15 -7.57 2.54 14.62
CA THR A 15 -6.58 2.31 13.56
C THR A 15 -7.08 2.81 12.22
N CYS A 16 -8.30 2.46 11.83
CA CYS A 16 -8.91 2.92 10.58
C CYS A 16 -9.07 4.44 10.55
N ASP A 17 -9.51 5.06 11.65
CA ASP A 17 -9.66 6.51 11.76
C ASP A 17 -8.33 7.23 11.57
N GLU A 18 -7.26 6.73 12.18
CA GLU A 18 -5.94 7.35 12.04
C GLU A 18 -5.36 7.18 10.62
N LEU A 19 -5.50 6.00 10.02
CA LEU A 19 -5.11 5.79 8.62
C LEU A 19 -5.91 6.69 7.67
N THR A 20 -7.20 6.84 7.92
CA THR A 20 -8.09 7.74 7.16
C THR A 20 -7.66 9.19 7.29
N ARG A 21 -7.32 9.63 8.52
CA ARG A 21 -6.82 10.98 8.79
C ARG A 21 -5.53 11.28 8.01
N ILE A 22 -4.57 10.36 8.04
CA ILE A 22 -3.30 10.50 7.32
C ILE A 22 -3.54 10.54 5.81
N THR A 23 -4.40 9.67 5.28
CA THR A 23 -4.74 9.62 3.85
C THR A 23 -5.39 10.93 3.39
N LYS A 24 -6.29 11.49 4.19
CA LYS A 24 -6.92 12.79 3.93
C LYS A 24 -5.91 13.93 3.97
N GLN A 25 -5.01 13.92 4.96
CA GLN A 25 -3.95 14.94 5.10
C GLN A 25 -2.96 14.90 3.92
N PHE A 26 -2.69 13.72 3.39
CA PHE A 26 -1.89 13.55 2.18
C PHE A 26 -2.62 14.02 0.91
N GLU A 27 -3.91 14.31 0.99
CA GLU A 27 -4.76 14.70 -0.14
C GLU A 27 -4.78 13.63 -1.25
N ALA A 28 -4.89 12.36 -0.84
CA ALA A 28 -4.94 11.25 -1.76
C ALA A 28 -6.15 11.29 -2.68
N HIS A 29 -5.95 10.93 -3.95
CA HIS A 29 -7.01 10.77 -4.94
C HIS A 29 -7.43 9.31 -5.08
N ILE A 30 -6.53 8.37 -4.80
CA ILE A 30 -6.74 6.94 -4.97
C ILE A 30 -6.07 6.20 -3.81
N VAL A 31 -6.75 5.17 -3.32
CA VAL A 31 -6.20 4.19 -2.39
C VAL A 31 -5.85 2.93 -3.16
N THR A 32 -4.67 2.38 -2.95
CA THR A 32 -4.31 1.04 -3.40
C THR A 32 -3.77 0.22 -2.23
N SER A 33 -3.79 -1.08 -2.37
CA SER A 33 -3.25 -1.98 -1.35
C SER A 33 -2.91 -3.32 -1.97
N ILE A 34 -2.03 -4.05 -1.29
CA ILE A 34 -1.53 -5.33 -1.73
C ILE A 34 -2.26 -6.44 -0.96
N GLU A 35 -2.70 -7.48 -1.71
CA GLU A 35 -3.39 -8.59 -1.07
C GLU A 35 -2.52 -9.25 0.01
N SER A 36 -3.14 -9.66 1.10
CA SER A 36 -4.58 -9.61 1.35
C SER A 36 -4.95 -8.76 2.56
N ARG A 37 -4.12 -8.72 3.60
CA ARG A 37 -4.49 -8.10 4.89
C ARG A 37 -4.62 -6.58 4.81
N GLY A 38 -3.83 -5.93 3.96
CA GLY A 38 -3.93 -4.49 3.71
C GLY A 38 -5.30 -4.08 3.16
N PHE A 39 -6.01 -4.97 2.46
CA PHE A 39 -7.34 -4.69 1.89
C PHE A 39 -8.37 -4.34 2.95
N ILE A 40 -8.25 -4.90 4.15
CA ILE A 40 -9.16 -4.64 5.27
C ILE A 40 -9.16 -3.14 5.61
N PHE A 41 -7.97 -2.56 5.74
CA PHE A 41 -7.80 -1.15 6.05
C PHE A 41 -8.06 -0.25 4.84
N ALA A 42 -7.53 -0.61 3.68
CA ALA A 42 -7.68 0.15 2.45
C ALA A 42 -9.14 0.32 2.03
N GLY A 43 -9.94 -0.74 2.13
CA GLY A 43 -11.37 -0.69 1.84
C GLY A 43 -12.13 0.27 2.76
N THR A 44 -11.79 0.27 4.04
CA THR A 44 -12.38 1.20 5.03
C THR A 44 -12.03 2.66 4.71
N ILE A 45 -10.75 2.94 4.45
CA ILE A 45 -10.28 4.28 4.09
C ILE A 45 -10.96 4.78 2.81
N ALA A 46 -10.98 3.95 1.77
CA ALA A 46 -11.59 4.30 0.48
C ALA A 46 -13.08 4.62 0.63
N ARG A 47 -13.81 3.81 1.40
CA ARG A 47 -15.22 4.05 1.73
C ARG A 47 -15.40 5.39 2.47
N ASP A 48 -14.63 5.63 3.51
CA ASP A 48 -14.80 6.80 4.38
C ASP A 48 -14.47 8.11 3.68
N LEU A 49 -13.53 8.10 2.74
CA LEU A 49 -13.13 9.26 1.96
C LEU A 49 -13.78 9.31 0.57
N SER A 50 -14.61 8.33 0.22
CA SER A 50 -15.23 8.21 -1.12
C SER A 50 -14.19 8.24 -2.26
N LEU A 51 -13.08 7.49 -2.06
CA LEU A 51 -11.99 7.38 -3.02
C LEU A 51 -12.05 6.04 -3.78
N PRO A 52 -11.58 6.00 -5.02
CA PRO A 52 -11.35 4.73 -5.72
C PRO A 52 -10.39 3.85 -4.93
N PHE A 53 -10.66 2.54 -4.93
CA PHE A 53 -9.75 1.53 -4.39
C PHE A 53 -9.27 0.60 -5.51
N VAL A 54 -7.99 0.65 -5.82
CA VAL A 54 -7.35 -0.17 -6.85
C VAL A 54 -6.58 -1.31 -6.19
N LEU A 55 -6.83 -2.53 -6.65
CA LEU A 55 -6.21 -3.73 -6.08
C LEU A 55 -4.85 -4.02 -6.73
N ALA A 56 -3.83 -4.22 -5.90
CA ALA A 56 -2.59 -4.88 -6.28
C ALA A 56 -2.62 -6.32 -5.78
N ARG A 57 -2.45 -7.30 -6.66
CA ARG A 57 -2.63 -8.71 -6.32
C ARG A 57 -1.50 -9.59 -6.81
N LYS A 58 -1.43 -10.81 -6.29
CA LYS A 58 -0.53 -11.86 -6.79
C LYS A 58 -0.92 -12.26 -8.22
N PRO A 59 0.02 -12.78 -9.03
CA PRO A 59 -0.22 -13.14 -10.42
C PRO A 59 -1.44 -14.06 -10.61
N GLY A 60 -2.21 -13.77 -11.66
CA GLY A 60 -3.37 -14.58 -12.04
C GLY A 60 -4.63 -14.36 -11.20
N LYS A 61 -4.66 -13.37 -10.30
CA LYS A 61 -5.82 -13.07 -9.45
C LYS A 61 -6.72 -11.96 -9.99
N LEU A 62 -6.24 -11.21 -10.97
CA LEU A 62 -7.00 -10.12 -11.60
C LEU A 62 -7.58 -10.58 -12.94
N PRO A 63 -8.83 -10.17 -13.29
CA PRO A 63 -9.54 -10.72 -14.44
C PRO A 63 -9.11 -10.15 -15.80
N ASN A 64 -8.48 -8.97 -15.83
CA ASN A 64 -8.10 -8.27 -17.06
C ASN A 64 -6.58 -8.25 -17.25
N GLU A 65 -6.12 -7.65 -18.35
CA GLU A 65 -4.70 -7.44 -18.58
C GLU A 65 -4.04 -6.62 -17.47
N THR A 66 -2.84 -7.03 -17.09
CA THR A 66 -2.11 -6.45 -15.97
C THR A 66 -0.73 -5.95 -16.36
N TYR A 67 -0.24 -4.96 -15.62
CA TYR A 67 1.19 -4.72 -15.46
C TYR A 67 1.68 -5.57 -14.28
N ILE A 68 2.87 -6.14 -14.41
CA ILE A 68 3.48 -7.02 -13.42
C ILE A 68 4.83 -6.48 -12.98
N LYS A 69 5.13 -6.60 -11.69
CA LYS A 69 6.44 -6.31 -11.12
C LYS A 69 6.90 -7.47 -10.27
N SER A 70 8.06 -8.01 -10.62
CA SER A 70 8.74 -9.04 -9.81
C SER A 70 9.68 -8.40 -8.81
N PHE A 71 9.84 -9.02 -7.66
CA PHE A 71 10.79 -8.60 -6.63
C PHE A 71 11.29 -9.82 -5.83
N ASP A 72 12.48 -9.67 -5.27
CA ASP A 72 13.12 -10.75 -4.55
C ASP A 72 12.65 -10.79 -3.09
N LEU A 73 12.49 -11.99 -2.58
CA LEU A 73 12.28 -12.32 -1.18
C LEU A 73 13.55 -13.00 -0.64
N GLU A 74 13.63 -13.15 0.68
CA GLU A 74 14.74 -13.86 1.32
C GLU A 74 14.91 -15.28 0.77
N TYR A 75 13.81 -15.94 0.40
CA TYR A 75 13.77 -17.30 -0.16
C TYR A 75 12.98 -17.33 -1.49
N GLY A 76 13.56 -16.77 -2.57
CA GLY A 76 12.97 -16.79 -3.88
C GLY A 76 12.50 -15.43 -4.38
N SER A 77 11.68 -15.44 -5.44
CA SER A 77 11.08 -14.25 -6.02
C SER A 77 9.57 -14.36 -6.04
N THR A 78 8.90 -13.23 -6.02
CA THR A 78 7.44 -13.13 -6.18
C THR A 78 7.11 -11.95 -7.07
N SER A 79 5.83 -11.81 -7.42
CA SER A 79 5.37 -10.73 -8.27
C SER A 79 4.03 -10.19 -7.77
N ILE A 80 3.75 -8.95 -8.12
CA ILE A 80 2.44 -8.34 -7.96
C ILE A 80 1.96 -7.74 -9.27
N GLU A 81 0.66 -7.63 -9.40
CA GLU A 81 -0.01 -7.15 -10.60
C GLU A 81 -1.02 -6.05 -10.27
N ILE A 82 -1.14 -5.09 -11.18
CA ILE A 82 -2.20 -4.09 -11.23
C ILE A 82 -2.81 -4.12 -12.62
N GLN A 83 -4.14 -4.05 -12.74
CA GLN A 83 -4.80 -4.03 -14.05
C GLN A 83 -4.42 -2.78 -14.84
N LYS A 84 -4.25 -2.94 -16.16
CA LYS A 84 -3.95 -1.83 -17.08
C LYS A 84 -5.11 -0.83 -17.18
N ASN A 85 -6.33 -1.34 -17.19
CA ASN A 85 -7.57 -0.55 -17.31
C ASN A 85 -8.06 -0.03 -15.96
N THR A 86 -7.20 0.66 -15.21
CA THR A 86 -7.56 1.27 -13.94
C THR A 86 -7.87 2.76 -14.08
N THR A 87 -8.26 3.37 -12.96
CA THR A 87 -8.57 4.80 -12.87
C THR A 87 -7.34 5.71 -12.70
N PHE A 88 -6.12 5.16 -12.57
CA PHE A 88 -4.90 5.96 -12.34
C PHE A 88 -4.62 6.98 -13.45
N LYS A 89 -4.27 8.20 -13.03
CA LYS A 89 -3.73 9.26 -13.88
C LYS A 89 -2.35 9.67 -13.36
N SER A 90 -1.47 10.15 -14.23
CA SER A 90 -0.11 10.55 -13.87
C SER A 90 -0.05 11.69 -12.84
N SER A 91 -1.12 12.48 -12.72
CA SER A 91 -1.25 13.56 -11.74
C SER A 91 -1.81 13.14 -10.39
N ASP A 92 -2.23 11.88 -10.23
CA ASP A 92 -2.84 11.41 -9.00
C ASP A 92 -1.85 11.35 -7.84
N ARG A 93 -2.40 11.57 -6.65
CA ARG A 93 -1.75 11.29 -5.37
C ARG A 93 -2.31 9.98 -4.84
N VAL A 94 -1.43 9.03 -4.59
CA VAL A 94 -1.81 7.64 -4.27
C VAL A 94 -1.28 7.24 -2.91
N VAL A 95 -2.14 6.65 -2.08
CA VAL A 95 -1.73 5.97 -0.85
C VAL A 95 -1.72 4.46 -1.08
N ILE A 96 -0.58 3.83 -0.79
CA ILE A 96 -0.43 2.37 -0.77
C ILE A 96 -0.58 1.93 0.69
N VAL A 97 -1.66 1.22 0.98
CA VAL A 97 -1.96 0.77 2.36
C VAL A 97 -1.52 -0.67 2.55
N ASP A 98 -0.82 -0.94 3.65
CA ASP A 98 -0.46 -2.29 4.05
C ASP A 98 -0.60 -2.45 5.58
N ASP A 99 -0.71 -3.69 6.04
CA ASP A 99 -0.77 -3.99 7.48
C ASP A 99 0.62 -3.95 8.13
N LEU A 100 1.64 -4.31 7.40
CA LEU A 100 2.99 -4.50 7.93
C LEU A 100 4.07 -4.09 6.92
N VAL A 101 4.98 -3.24 7.35
CA VAL A 101 6.23 -2.96 6.64
C VAL A 101 7.35 -3.78 7.29
N ALA A 102 7.84 -4.79 6.58
CA ALA A 102 8.94 -5.64 7.00
C ALA A 102 10.23 -5.29 6.25
N THR A 103 10.50 -5.93 5.13
CA THR A 103 11.67 -5.65 4.28
C THR A 103 11.44 -4.57 3.23
N GLY A 104 10.18 -4.14 3.04
CA GLY A 104 9.80 -3.09 2.10
C GLY A 104 9.65 -3.53 0.64
N GLY A 105 10.12 -4.71 0.26
CA GLY A 105 10.14 -5.15 -1.14
C GLY A 105 8.78 -5.13 -1.82
N THR A 106 7.74 -5.62 -1.16
CA THR A 106 6.37 -5.65 -1.70
C THR A 106 5.81 -4.24 -1.93
N ALA A 107 5.99 -3.35 -0.94
CA ALA A 107 5.52 -1.97 -1.03
C ALA A 107 6.25 -1.19 -2.14
N ILE A 108 7.57 -1.38 -2.25
CA ILE A 108 8.39 -0.78 -3.30
C ILE A 108 7.97 -1.28 -4.67
N ALA A 109 7.77 -2.59 -4.85
CA ALA A 109 7.31 -3.15 -6.11
C ALA A 109 5.95 -2.58 -6.55
N CYS A 110 5.02 -2.39 -5.60
CA CYS A 110 3.75 -1.72 -5.86
C CYS A 110 3.95 -0.26 -6.29
N ALA A 111 4.79 0.49 -5.59
CA ALA A 111 5.11 1.87 -5.92
C ALA A 111 5.80 1.99 -7.28
N GLU A 112 6.68 1.07 -7.63
CA GLU A 112 7.33 1.02 -8.95
C GLU A 112 6.34 0.75 -10.09
N LEU A 113 5.33 -0.11 -9.89
CA LEU A 113 4.24 -0.27 -10.86
C LEU A 113 3.54 1.06 -11.14
N LEU A 114 3.30 1.86 -10.11
CA LEU A 114 2.67 3.17 -10.26
C LEU A 114 3.57 4.17 -11.00
N THR A 115 4.85 4.21 -10.67
CA THR A 115 5.80 5.14 -11.31
C THR A 115 6.14 4.75 -12.74
N GLU A 116 6.42 3.48 -12.99
CA GLU A 116 6.86 2.98 -14.30
C GLU A 116 5.73 2.92 -15.32
N ASN A 117 4.55 2.45 -14.91
CA ASN A 117 3.46 2.15 -15.84
C ASN A 117 2.39 3.25 -15.89
N PHE A 118 2.10 3.92 -14.79
CA PHE A 118 1.10 4.99 -14.73
C PHE A 118 1.71 6.39 -14.66
N LYS A 119 3.04 6.50 -14.62
CA LYS A 119 3.80 7.76 -14.63
C LYS A 119 3.50 8.66 -13.43
N ILE A 120 3.10 8.08 -12.33
CA ILE A 120 2.89 8.81 -11.07
C ILE A 120 4.26 9.12 -10.45
N LYS A 121 4.47 10.36 -10.05
CA LYS A 121 5.74 10.79 -9.42
C LYS A 121 5.88 10.16 -8.03
N LYS A 122 7.11 9.79 -7.66
CA LYS A 122 7.42 9.24 -6.32
C LYS A 122 6.92 10.15 -5.19
N SER A 123 7.03 11.48 -5.34
CA SER A 123 6.55 12.45 -4.36
C SER A 123 5.02 12.44 -4.16
N ASN A 124 4.27 11.88 -5.10
CA ASN A 124 2.83 11.71 -5.04
C ASN A 124 2.40 10.32 -4.56
N ILE A 125 3.32 9.53 -4.04
CA ILE A 125 3.04 8.20 -3.47
C ILE A 125 3.39 8.23 -1.99
N LEU A 126 2.45 7.78 -1.16
CA LEU A 126 2.64 7.53 0.27
C LEU A 126 2.43 6.05 0.54
N ILE A 127 3.42 5.39 1.10
CA ILE A 127 3.28 4.04 1.66
C ILE A 127 2.83 4.21 3.12
N LEU A 128 1.67 3.66 3.45
CA LEU A 128 1.02 3.80 4.74
C LEU A 128 0.82 2.44 5.39
N GLY A 129 1.59 2.17 6.44
CA GLY A 129 1.55 0.90 7.18
C GLY A 129 0.91 1.03 8.56
N VAL A 130 0.28 -0.04 9.03
CA VAL A 130 -0.14 -0.10 10.44
C VAL A 130 1.08 -0.34 11.33
N ILE A 131 1.89 -1.32 10.99
CA ILE A 131 3.07 -1.75 11.77
C ILE A 131 4.35 -1.60 10.95
N ASP A 132 5.37 -1.04 11.56
CA ASP A 132 6.75 -1.09 11.05
C ASP A 132 7.60 -2.04 11.91
N LEU A 133 8.47 -2.79 11.23
CA LEU A 133 9.52 -3.59 11.84
C LEU A 133 10.90 -3.03 11.45
N PRO A 134 11.38 -1.96 12.10
CA PRO A 134 12.57 -1.22 11.67
C PRO A 134 13.83 -2.10 11.56
N LYS A 135 13.95 -3.13 12.41
CA LYS A 135 15.06 -4.08 12.38
C LYS A 135 15.21 -4.85 11.06
N LEU A 136 14.14 -4.89 10.26
CA LEU A 136 14.14 -5.52 8.94
C LEU A 136 14.50 -4.54 7.81
N GLY A 137 14.65 -3.25 8.12
CA GLY A 137 15.18 -2.23 7.23
C GLY A 137 14.23 -1.74 6.13
N GLY A 138 12.97 -2.18 6.12
CA GLY A 138 12.04 -1.86 5.03
C GLY A 138 11.70 -0.38 4.95
N SER A 139 11.43 0.27 6.07
CA SER A 139 11.15 1.70 6.11
C SER A 139 12.32 2.55 5.63
N ASP A 140 13.54 2.22 6.04
CA ASP A 140 14.77 2.89 5.57
C ASP A 140 14.97 2.70 4.06
N LEU A 141 14.72 1.49 3.56
CA LEU A 141 14.83 1.20 2.14
C LEU A 141 13.80 1.99 1.32
N ILE A 142 12.55 2.09 1.78
CA ILE A 142 11.50 2.88 1.14
C ILE A 142 11.90 4.35 1.02
N VAL A 143 12.43 4.93 2.09
CA VAL A 143 12.94 6.32 2.09
C VAL A 143 14.12 6.46 1.13
N LYS A 144 15.07 5.54 1.16
CA LYS A 144 16.24 5.52 0.26
C LYS A 144 15.84 5.47 -1.21
N GLU A 145 14.79 4.73 -1.54
CA GLU A 145 14.24 4.67 -2.89
C GLU A 145 13.45 5.92 -3.30
N GLY A 146 13.28 6.88 -2.41
CA GLY A 146 12.65 8.17 -2.68
C GLY A 146 11.14 8.23 -2.49
N TYR A 147 10.56 7.26 -1.80
CA TYR A 147 9.12 7.24 -1.49
C TYR A 147 8.84 7.80 -0.10
N ASN A 148 7.62 8.35 0.06
CA ASN A 148 7.12 8.74 1.37
C ASN A 148 6.58 7.51 2.11
N ILE A 149 6.84 7.45 3.41
CA ILE A 149 6.30 6.40 4.28
C ILE A 149 5.81 7.00 5.60
N GLN A 150 4.69 6.47 6.07
CA GLN A 150 4.20 6.66 7.45
C GLN A 150 3.69 5.35 8.00
N THR A 151 3.90 5.12 9.28
CA THR A 151 3.41 3.95 10.00
C THR A 151 2.82 4.37 11.34
N LEU A 152 1.86 3.61 11.85
CA LEU A 152 1.20 3.98 13.11
C LEU A 152 2.01 3.56 14.33
N VAL A 153 2.61 2.37 14.29
CA VAL A 153 3.40 1.82 15.38
C VAL A 153 4.66 1.11 14.87
N SER A 154 5.70 1.10 15.68
CA SER A 154 6.98 0.42 15.39
C SER A 154 7.35 -0.55 16.50
N TYR A 155 7.95 -1.70 16.16
CA TYR A 155 8.40 -2.71 17.12
C TYR A 155 9.83 -3.17 16.89
#